data_a428a2dda8990119225aa2878ccaf5e2
#
_entry.id   a428a2dda8990119225aa2878ccaf5e2
#
_cell.length_a   1.000
_cell.length_b   1.000
_cell.length_c   1.000
_cell.angle_alpha   90.00
_cell.angle_beta   90.00
_cell.angle_gamma   90.00
#
_symmetry.space_group_name_H-M   'P 1'
#
loop_
_entity.id
_entity.type
_entity.pdbx_description
1 polymer ?
#
loop_
_entity_poly.entity_id
_entity_poly.type
_entity_poly.pdbx_seq_one_letter_code
_entity_poly.pdbx_strand_id
1 'polypeptide(L)'
;MEPARIEGVGVSHAAVLASLHTRCFAPKEQWDTATMISLLGTVGCRVGLMQLGGHPVGFVMLRCVAGEAEILTLCVSPEYRRQGFAAQLVAWSLACAVAQKADMVFLEVSVANHAAQKLYAQAGFAQKGTRKAYYPDGSDALVLGCAVGLAA
;
A
#
# COMPACT_ATOMS: atom_id res chain seq x y z
N MET A 1 21.24 1.18 15.83
CA MET A 1 19.93 1.42 15.22
C MET A 1 19.37 0.10 14.72
N GLU A 2 18.19 -0.24 15.14
CA GLU A 2 17.58 -1.47 14.69
C GLU A 2 17.05 -1.31 13.27
N PRO A 3 17.20 -2.34 12.42
CA PRO A 3 16.64 -2.29 11.08
C PRO A 3 15.12 -2.38 11.12
N ALA A 4 14.47 -1.79 10.13
CA ALA A 4 13.05 -1.95 9.95
C ALA A 4 12.75 -3.39 9.52
N ARG A 5 11.67 -3.96 10.04
CA ARG A 5 11.23 -5.31 9.72
C ARG A 5 9.81 -5.24 9.20
N ILE A 6 9.51 -6.00 8.15
CA ILE A 6 8.18 -6.11 7.60
C ILE A 6 7.71 -7.54 7.79
N GLU A 7 6.55 -7.71 8.44
CA GLU A 7 5.96 -9.03 8.59
C GLU A 7 4.54 -9.06 8.06
N GLY A 8 4.13 -10.20 7.54
CA GLY A 8 2.76 -10.41 7.13
C GLY A 8 1.86 -10.51 8.36
N VAL A 9 0.78 -9.74 8.37
CA VAL A 9 -0.19 -9.71 9.49
C VAL A 9 -1.60 -9.87 8.96
N GLY A 10 -2.54 -10.10 9.83
CA GLY A 10 -3.93 -10.31 9.50
C GLY A 10 -4.86 -9.56 10.45
N VAL A 11 -6.06 -10.10 10.60
CA VAL A 11 -7.15 -9.44 11.35
C VAL A 11 -6.80 -9.12 12.79
N SER A 12 -5.92 -9.90 13.42
CA SER A 12 -5.50 -9.63 14.79
C SER A 12 -4.78 -8.29 14.96
N HIS A 13 -4.30 -7.70 13.87
CA HIS A 13 -3.62 -6.40 13.86
C HIS A 13 -4.51 -5.27 13.36
N ALA A 14 -5.81 -5.49 13.20
CA ALA A 14 -6.70 -4.49 12.61
C ALA A 14 -6.67 -3.15 13.35
N ALA A 15 -6.62 -3.17 14.68
CA ALA A 15 -6.58 -1.94 15.48
C ALA A 15 -5.29 -1.16 15.25
N VAL A 16 -4.15 -1.85 15.16
CA VAL A 16 -2.85 -1.22 14.88
C VAL A 16 -2.86 -0.59 13.49
N LEU A 17 -3.36 -1.32 12.50
CA LEU A 17 -3.43 -0.82 11.12
C LEU A 17 -4.36 0.38 11.02
N ALA A 18 -5.51 0.35 11.68
CA ALA A 18 -6.43 1.48 11.70
C ALA A 18 -5.80 2.71 12.36
N SER A 19 -5.05 2.52 13.43
CA SER A 19 -4.34 3.60 14.11
C SER A 19 -3.30 4.25 13.18
N LEU A 20 -2.53 3.45 12.47
CA LEU A 20 -1.56 3.95 11.50
C LEU A 20 -2.26 4.71 10.37
N HIS A 21 -3.36 4.17 9.86
CA HIS A 21 -4.11 4.80 8.77
C HIS A 21 -4.64 6.17 9.18
N THR A 22 -5.17 6.28 10.41
CA THR A 22 -5.67 7.53 10.96
C THR A 22 -4.57 8.60 11.02
N ARG A 23 -3.32 8.20 11.31
CA ARG A 23 -2.21 9.15 11.40
C ARG A 23 -1.71 9.62 10.04
N CYS A 24 -2.01 8.89 8.98
CA CYS A 24 -1.46 9.13 7.65
C CYS A 24 -2.43 9.78 6.68
N PHE A 25 -3.73 9.73 6.94
CA PHE A 25 -4.75 10.17 5.98
C PHE A 25 -5.66 11.22 6.59
N ALA A 26 -6.21 12.07 5.71
CA ALA A 26 -7.20 13.08 6.10
C ALA A 26 -8.47 12.39 6.64
N PRO A 27 -9.23 13.05 7.53
CA PRO A 27 -10.40 12.42 8.18
C PRO A 27 -11.38 11.75 7.22
N LYS A 28 -11.61 12.33 6.04
CA LYS A 28 -12.53 11.75 5.04
C LYS A 28 -12.03 10.48 4.40
N GLU A 29 -10.73 10.22 4.51
CA GLU A 29 -10.09 9.08 3.86
C GLU A 29 -9.65 8.00 4.85
N GLN A 30 -9.84 8.24 6.15
CA GLN A 30 -9.41 7.32 7.19
C GLN A 30 -10.29 6.07 7.23
N TRP A 31 -9.65 4.94 7.43
CA TRP A 31 -10.32 3.67 7.64
C TRP A 31 -10.31 3.33 9.13
N ASP A 32 -11.47 3.14 9.70
CA ASP A 32 -11.58 2.71 11.11
C ASP A 32 -11.31 1.20 11.25
N THR A 33 -11.32 0.74 12.50
CA THR A 33 -11.05 -0.67 12.78
C THR A 33 -12.05 -1.60 12.10
N ALA A 34 -13.33 -1.23 12.07
CA ALA A 34 -14.36 -2.05 11.42
C ALA A 34 -14.12 -2.18 9.92
N THR A 35 -13.79 -1.08 9.25
CA THR A 35 -13.42 -1.08 7.83
C THR A 35 -12.19 -1.95 7.60
N MET A 36 -11.19 -1.82 8.47
CA MET A 36 -9.96 -2.59 8.37
C MET A 36 -10.23 -4.09 8.50
N ILE A 37 -11.07 -4.48 9.46
CA ILE A 37 -11.45 -5.89 9.63
C ILE A 37 -12.13 -6.41 8.38
N SER A 38 -13.05 -5.63 7.82
CA SER A 38 -13.77 -6.00 6.60
C SER A 38 -12.82 -6.25 5.43
N LEU A 39 -11.87 -5.34 5.23
CA LEU A 39 -10.89 -5.47 4.15
C LEU A 39 -9.97 -6.67 4.35
N LEU A 40 -9.49 -6.87 5.57
CA LEU A 40 -8.60 -8.00 5.89
C LEU A 40 -9.28 -9.35 5.69
N GLY A 41 -10.61 -9.39 5.79
CA GLY A 41 -11.39 -10.59 5.56
C GLY A 41 -11.67 -10.91 4.10
N THR A 42 -11.31 -10.02 3.17
CA THR A 42 -11.53 -10.28 1.75
C THR A 42 -10.53 -11.29 1.20
N VAL A 43 -10.98 -12.09 0.22
CA VAL A 43 -10.13 -13.10 -0.41
C VAL A 43 -8.93 -12.42 -1.06
N GLY A 44 -7.75 -12.96 -0.79
CA GLY A 44 -6.51 -12.48 -1.40
C GLY A 44 -5.88 -11.26 -0.74
N CYS A 45 -6.48 -10.76 0.35
CA CYS A 45 -5.90 -9.63 1.07
C CYS A 45 -4.61 -10.03 1.79
N ARG A 46 -3.56 -9.23 1.62
CA ARG A 46 -2.26 -9.43 2.27
C ARG A 46 -1.79 -8.08 2.81
N VAL A 47 -1.22 -8.10 3.99
CA VAL A 47 -0.71 -6.88 4.63
C VAL A 47 0.70 -7.11 5.13
N GLY A 48 1.59 -6.16 4.81
CA GLY A 48 2.92 -6.11 5.41
C GLY A 48 2.99 -4.96 6.41
N LEU A 49 3.21 -5.29 7.67
CA LEU A 49 3.36 -4.31 8.74
C LEU A 49 4.85 -4.07 8.99
N MET A 50 5.27 -2.83 8.86
CA MET A 50 6.64 -2.45 9.14
C MET A 50 6.78 -1.99 10.58
N GLN A 51 7.77 -2.56 11.27
CA GLN A 51 8.09 -2.22 12.65
C GLN A 51 9.55 -1.82 12.76
N LEU A 52 9.81 -0.89 13.66
CA LEU A 52 11.15 -0.42 13.97
C LEU A 52 11.31 -0.53 15.49
N GLY A 53 12.16 -1.47 15.92
CA GLY A 53 12.33 -1.73 17.35
C GLY A 53 11.03 -2.12 18.04
N GLY A 54 10.15 -2.84 17.35
CA GLY A 54 8.87 -3.24 17.91
C GLY A 54 7.76 -2.20 17.77
N HIS A 55 8.07 -1.00 17.26
CA HIS A 55 7.08 0.06 17.04
C HIS A 55 6.54 0.00 15.63
N PRO A 56 5.21 -0.06 15.45
CA PRO A 56 4.61 0.02 14.11
C PRO A 56 4.87 1.40 13.49
N VAL A 57 5.44 1.43 12.30
CA VAL A 57 5.77 2.69 11.63
C VAL A 57 5.08 2.87 10.29
N GLY A 58 4.53 1.81 9.72
CA GLY A 58 3.82 1.88 8.45
C GLY A 58 3.34 0.52 8.01
N PHE A 59 2.54 0.50 6.95
CA PHE A 59 2.11 -0.77 6.36
C PHE A 59 1.71 -0.60 4.90
N VAL A 60 1.63 -1.70 4.20
CA VAL A 60 1.08 -1.79 2.86
C VAL A 60 0.02 -2.89 2.84
N MET A 61 -1.11 -2.61 2.21
CA MET A 61 -2.17 -3.60 2.01
C MET A 61 -2.37 -3.82 0.53
N LEU A 62 -2.38 -5.08 0.11
CA LEU A 62 -2.68 -5.42 -1.28
C LEU A 62 -3.68 -6.57 -1.31
N ARG A 63 -4.33 -6.72 -2.46
CA ARG A 63 -5.25 -7.81 -2.72
C ARG A 63 -4.83 -8.51 -4.00
N CYS A 64 -4.67 -9.83 -3.93
CA CYS A 64 -4.25 -10.65 -5.06
C CYS A 64 -5.39 -11.58 -5.45
N VAL A 65 -5.92 -11.40 -6.66
CA VAL A 65 -7.03 -12.19 -7.18
C VAL A 65 -6.82 -12.41 -8.67
N ALA A 66 -6.95 -13.67 -9.10
CA ALA A 66 -6.97 -14.03 -10.52
C ALA A 66 -5.76 -13.52 -11.32
N GLY A 67 -4.57 -13.61 -10.74
CA GLY A 67 -3.34 -13.24 -11.44
C GLY A 67 -3.01 -11.76 -11.39
N GLU A 68 -3.81 -10.96 -10.71
CA GLU A 68 -3.57 -9.52 -10.54
C GLU A 68 -3.51 -9.16 -9.08
N ALA A 69 -2.70 -8.17 -8.75
CA ALA A 69 -2.65 -7.60 -7.42
C ALA A 69 -2.97 -6.11 -7.50
N GLU A 70 -3.56 -5.60 -6.44
CA GLU A 70 -3.83 -4.17 -6.31
C GLU A 70 -3.33 -3.70 -4.96
N ILE A 71 -2.53 -2.64 -4.94
CA ILE A 71 -2.18 -1.98 -3.69
C ILE A 71 -3.36 -1.11 -3.28
N LEU A 72 -3.99 -1.45 -2.16
CA LEU A 72 -5.18 -0.75 -1.67
C LEU A 72 -4.81 0.48 -0.87
N THR A 73 -3.74 0.40 -0.08
CA THR A 73 -3.22 1.53 0.69
C THR A 73 -1.77 1.26 1.09
N LEU A 74 -1.04 2.34 1.29
CA LEU A 74 0.32 2.31 1.80
C LEU A 74 0.51 3.57 2.62
N CYS A 75 1.04 3.41 3.83
CA CYS A 75 1.31 4.57 4.66
C CYS A 75 2.54 4.37 5.53
N VAL A 76 3.23 5.48 5.79
CA VAL A 76 4.33 5.55 6.75
C VAL A 76 4.00 6.73 7.68
N SER A 77 4.04 6.49 8.99
CA SER A 77 3.76 7.54 9.97
C SER A 77 4.63 8.78 9.72
N PRO A 78 4.08 9.99 9.90
CA PRO A 78 4.79 11.22 9.53
C PRO A 78 6.19 11.35 10.11
N GLU A 79 6.41 10.93 11.36
CA GLU A 79 7.71 11.03 12.02
C GLU A 79 8.76 10.09 11.43
N TYR A 80 8.37 9.14 10.59
CA TYR A 80 9.27 8.16 9.99
C TYR A 80 9.43 8.33 8.47
N ARG A 81 8.92 9.42 7.92
CA ARG A 81 9.02 9.69 6.48
C ARG A 81 10.44 10.12 6.10
N ARG A 82 10.73 10.09 4.80
CA ARG A 82 12.02 10.47 4.21
C ARG A 82 13.18 9.56 4.64
N GLN A 83 12.88 8.31 4.98
CA GLN A 83 13.90 7.33 5.38
C GLN A 83 13.91 6.11 4.46
N GLY A 84 13.17 6.16 3.35
CA GLY A 84 13.11 5.05 2.40
C GLY A 84 12.18 3.91 2.82
N PHE A 85 11.38 4.07 3.87
CA PHE A 85 10.50 3.01 4.36
C PHE A 85 9.36 2.71 3.38
N ALA A 86 8.81 3.74 2.74
CA ALA A 86 7.76 3.52 1.75
C ALA A 86 8.26 2.66 0.59
N ALA A 87 9.49 2.92 0.12
CA ALA A 87 10.09 2.11 -0.95
C ALA A 87 10.27 0.65 -0.52
N GLN A 88 10.62 0.40 0.74
CA GLN A 88 10.74 -0.95 1.27
C GLN A 88 9.37 -1.65 1.32
N LEU A 89 8.33 -0.92 1.70
CA LEU A 89 6.97 -1.45 1.71
C LEU A 89 6.49 -1.79 0.29
N VAL A 90 6.79 -0.94 -0.68
CA VAL A 90 6.47 -1.23 -2.08
C VAL A 90 7.20 -2.50 -2.53
N ALA A 91 8.50 -2.61 -2.23
CA ALA A 91 9.28 -3.79 -2.60
C ALA A 91 8.69 -5.07 -1.98
N TRP A 92 8.28 -4.99 -0.72
CA TRP A 92 7.62 -6.13 -0.06
C TRP A 92 6.33 -6.51 -0.77
N SER A 93 5.52 -5.51 -1.16
CA SER A 93 4.26 -5.77 -1.84
C SER A 93 4.47 -6.43 -3.21
N LEU A 94 5.50 -6.01 -3.95
CA LEU A 94 5.81 -6.62 -5.24
C LEU A 94 6.26 -8.06 -5.07
N ALA A 95 7.10 -8.34 -4.08
CA ALA A 95 7.52 -9.70 -3.76
C ALA A 95 6.35 -10.57 -3.32
N CYS A 96 5.44 -10.01 -2.52
CA CYS A 96 4.23 -10.71 -2.10
C CYS A 96 3.34 -11.05 -3.29
N ALA A 97 3.17 -10.11 -4.21
CA ALA A 97 2.39 -10.32 -5.43
C ALA A 97 2.97 -11.46 -6.26
N VAL A 98 4.29 -11.51 -6.41
CA VAL A 98 4.97 -12.61 -7.11
C VAL A 98 4.68 -13.94 -6.42
N ALA A 99 4.80 -13.98 -5.10
CA ALA A 99 4.53 -15.19 -4.32
C ALA A 99 3.09 -15.67 -4.47
N GLN A 100 2.15 -14.74 -4.68
CA GLN A 100 0.74 -15.04 -4.92
C GLN A 100 0.44 -15.28 -6.41
N LYS A 101 1.46 -15.36 -7.25
CA LYS A 101 1.37 -15.65 -8.69
C LYS A 101 0.64 -14.57 -9.49
N ALA A 102 0.76 -13.33 -9.07
CA ALA A 102 0.26 -12.20 -9.84
C ALA A 102 1.25 -11.88 -10.97
N ASP A 103 0.71 -11.43 -12.10
CA ASP A 103 1.51 -10.97 -13.24
C ASP A 103 1.63 -9.45 -13.25
N MET A 104 0.65 -8.76 -12.69
CA MET A 104 0.59 -7.31 -12.67
C MET A 104 0.18 -6.82 -11.28
N VAL A 105 0.74 -5.69 -10.89
CA VAL A 105 0.32 -4.95 -9.69
C VAL A 105 -0.18 -3.58 -10.13
N PHE A 106 -1.39 -3.23 -9.70
CA PHE A 106 -2.01 -1.94 -10.00
C PHE A 106 -2.20 -1.14 -8.72
N LEU A 107 -2.30 0.16 -8.88
CA LEU A 107 -2.70 1.07 -7.80
C LEU A 107 -3.28 2.34 -8.39
N GLU A 108 -3.96 3.09 -7.54
CA GLU A 108 -4.46 4.41 -7.89
C GLU A 108 -3.79 5.44 -6.99
N VAL A 109 -3.38 6.56 -7.58
CA VAL A 109 -2.72 7.65 -6.85
C VAL A 109 -3.28 8.98 -7.36
N SER A 110 -3.48 9.93 -6.44
CA SER A 110 -3.96 11.25 -6.82
C SER A 110 -2.95 11.96 -7.71
N VAL A 111 -3.46 12.65 -8.73
CA VAL A 111 -2.62 13.53 -9.57
C VAL A 111 -1.94 14.62 -8.76
N ALA A 112 -2.49 14.96 -7.59
CA ALA A 112 -1.93 15.95 -6.69
C ALA A 112 -0.80 15.41 -5.81
N ASN A 113 -0.66 14.08 -5.71
CA ASN A 113 0.33 13.46 -4.83
C ASN A 113 1.61 13.15 -5.60
N HIS A 114 2.44 14.18 -5.80
CA HIS A 114 3.66 14.04 -6.60
C HIS A 114 4.71 13.15 -5.93
N ALA A 115 4.79 13.17 -4.61
CA ALA A 115 5.75 12.34 -3.87
C ALA A 115 5.44 10.85 -4.08
N ALA A 116 4.17 10.47 -4.01
CA ALA A 116 3.77 9.09 -4.24
C ALA A 116 3.99 8.68 -5.70
N GLN A 117 3.69 9.57 -6.65
CA GLN A 117 3.94 9.28 -8.06
C GLN A 117 5.42 8.98 -8.31
N LYS A 118 6.31 9.76 -7.70
CA LYS A 118 7.75 9.55 -7.82
C LYS A 118 8.17 8.22 -7.20
N LEU A 119 7.64 7.91 -6.02
CA LEU A 119 7.90 6.65 -5.33
C LEU A 119 7.57 5.45 -6.22
N TYR A 120 6.37 5.46 -6.80
CA TYR A 120 5.92 4.34 -7.62
C TYR A 120 6.66 4.27 -8.97
N ALA A 121 6.96 5.42 -9.58
CA ALA A 121 7.75 5.44 -10.81
C ALA A 121 9.13 4.82 -10.58
N GLN A 122 9.77 5.12 -9.47
CA GLN A 122 11.07 4.55 -9.12
C GLN A 122 11.00 3.04 -8.86
N ALA A 123 9.83 2.55 -8.46
CA ALA A 123 9.62 1.13 -8.25
C ALA A 123 9.25 0.37 -9.53
N GLY A 124 9.13 1.06 -10.66
CA GLY A 124 8.83 0.44 -11.95
C GLY A 124 7.38 0.52 -12.41
N PHE A 125 6.55 1.31 -11.71
CA PHE A 125 5.18 1.52 -12.14
C PHE A 125 5.10 2.52 -13.29
N ALA A 126 4.18 2.28 -14.22
CA ALA A 126 3.90 3.18 -15.33
C ALA A 126 2.41 3.50 -15.37
N GLN A 127 2.07 4.67 -15.91
CA GLN A 127 0.68 5.08 -16.01
C GLN A 127 -0.07 4.21 -17.03
N LYS A 128 -1.23 3.69 -16.62
CA LYS A 128 -2.10 2.87 -17.47
C LYS A 128 -3.43 3.54 -17.77
N GLY A 129 -3.85 4.52 -16.98
CA GLY A 129 -5.11 5.20 -17.17
C GLY A 129 -5.34 6.30 -16.16
N THR A 130 -6.55 6.84 -16.17
CA THR A 130 -6.96 7.93 -15.29
C THR A 130 -8.41 7.71 -14.88
N ARG A 131 -8.74 8.08 -13.63
CA ARG A 131 -10.13 8.14 -13.15
C ARG A 131 -10.42 9.57 -12.73
N LYS A 132 -11.37 10.21 -13.41
CA LYS A 132 -11.68 11.62 -13.14
C LYS A 132 -12.44 11.78 -11.83
N ALA A 133 -12.09 12.83 -11.09
CA ALA A 133 -12.76 13.24 -9.85
C ALA A 133 -12.95 12.07 -8.87
N TYR A 134 -11.96 11.20 -8.77
CA TYR A 134 -12.04 9.95 -8.01
C TYR A 134 -11.98 10.16 -6.51
N TYR A 135 -11.17 11.14 -6.06
CA TYR A 135 -10.93 11.37 -4.63
C TYR A 135 -11.91 12.38 -4.04
N PRO A 136 -12.11 12.35 -2.70
CA PRO A 136 -13.04 13.29 -2.04
C PRO A 136 -12.72 14.76 -2.27
N ASP A 137 -11.44 15.10 -2.54
CA ASP A 137 -11.04 16.48 -2.82
C ASP A 137 -11.30 16.90 -4.27
N GLY A 138 -11.89 16.02 -5.08
CA GLY A 138 -12.18 16.26 -6.48
C GLY A 138 -11.03 15.98 -7.43
N SER A 139 -9.85 15.58 -6.90
CA SER A 139 -8.72 15.29 -7.77
C SER A 139 -8.91 13.99 -8.54
N ASP A 140 -8.29 13.93 -9.72
CA ASP A 140 -8.27 12.72 -10.55
C ASP A 140 -7.30 11.71 -9.96
N ALA A 141 -7.52 10.43 -10.25
CA ALA A 141 -6.59 9.38 -9.94
C ALA A 141 -5.84 8.95 -11.20
N LEU A 142 -4.54 8.75 -11.05
CA LEU A 142 -3.75 8.03 -12.04
C LEU A 142 -3.83 6.54 -11.69
N VAL A 143 -4.09 5.71 -12.69
CA VAL A 143 -3.99 4.26 -12.55
C VAL A 143 -2.60 3.86 -12.98
N LEU A 144 -1.81 3.31 -12.07
CA LEU A 144 -0.45 2.88 -12.33
C LEU A 144 -0.39 1.35 -12.31
N GLY A 145 0.49 0.78 -13.12
CA GLY A 145 0.68 -0.66 -13.19
C GLY A 145 2.14 -1.03 -13.32
N CYS A 146 2.48 -2.18 -12.76
CA CYS A 146 3.84 -2.72 -12.79
C CYS A 146 3.76 -4.22 -13.09
N ALA A 147 4.46 -4.66 -14.14
CA ALA A 147 4.57 -6.08 -14.43
C ALA A 147 5.52 -6.73 -13.42
N VAL A 148 5.12 -7.88 -12.88
CA VAL A 148 5.90 -8.62 -11.89
C VAL A 148 5.95 -10.09 -12.25
N GLY A 149 6.68 -10.89 -11.49
CA GLY A 149 6.74 -12.31 -11.67
C GLY A 149 7.68 -12.70 -12.80
N LEU A 150 7.29 -13.73 -13.50
CA LEU A 150 8.13 -14.31 -14.55
C LEU A 150 7.97 -13.58 -15.84
N ALA A 151 8.37 -12.38 -15.88
CA ALA A 151 8.57 -11.76 -17.18
C ALA A 151 9.78 -12.36 -17.89
N ALA A 152 10.15 -13.49 -17.49
CA ALA A 152 11.31 -14.13 -18.06
C ALA A 152 11.21 -14.24 -19.54
#